data_e48e35c1693a379a76d5bced4561d752
#
_entry.id   e48e35c1693a379a76d5bced4561d752
#
_cell.length_a   1.000
_cell.length_b   1.000
_cell.length_c   1.000
_cell.angle_alpha   90.00
_cell.angle_beta   90.00
_cell.angle_gamma   90.00
#
_symmetry.space_group_name_H-M   'P 1'
#
loop_
_entity.id
_entity.type
_entity.pdbx_description
1 polymer ?
#
loop_
_entity_poly.entity_id
_entity_poly.type
_entity_poly.pdbx_seq_one_letter_code
_entity_poly.pdbx_strand_id
1 'polypeptide(L)'
;MLNEKISQYVELIPKAMGGQGVLERIKGYPALINHPAWAQLVVDTAISLLGENSVLKLEKPSMGVEDFAYFLEKIPGAFYQLGCRNEAKGTIHPGHNDLFDIDEDCLPIGAALQAGCVLNSLSRLS
;
A
#
# COMPACT_ATOMS: atom_id res chain seq x y z
N MET A 1 17.21 -16.84 -4.74
CA MET A 1 17.45 -16.67 -6.19
C MET A 1 17.94 -15.26 -6.57
N LEU A 2 17.16 -14.16 -6.47
CA LEU A 2 17.63 -12.82 -6.87
C LEU A 2 18.81 -12.33 -6.01
N ASN A 3 18.68 -12.41 -4.70
CA ASN A 3 19.72 -12.01 -3.75
C ASN A 3 21.05 -12.75 -3.92
N GLU A 4 21.00 -14.03 -4.26
CA GLU A 4 22.19 -14.83 -4.53
C GLU A 4 22.89 -14.36 -5.81
N LYS A 5 22.11 -14.05 -6.86
CA LYS A 5 22.65 -13.51 -8.10
C LYS A 5 23.32 -12.15 -7.91
N ILE A 6 22.69 -11.25 -7.14
CA ILE A 6 23.30 -9.97 -6.80
C ILE A 6 24.63 -10.18 -6.07
N SER A 7 24.68 -11.07 -5.07
CA SER A 7 25.93 -11.37 -4.36
C SER A 7 27.03 -11.87 -5.31
N GLN A 8 26.68 -12.80 -6.21
CA GLN A 8 27.62 -13.32 -7.19
C GLN A 8 28.16 -12.22 -8.11
N TYR A 9 27.31 -11.33 -8.61
CA TYR A 9 27.77 -10.24 -9.48
C TYR A 9 28.66 -9.23 -8.75
N VAL A 10 28.30 -8.89 -7.50
CA VAL A 10 29.13 -7.98 -6.69
C VAL A 10 30.50 -8.56 -6.37
N GLU A 11 30.62 -9.86 -6.25
CA GLU A 11 31.90 -10.55 -6.02
C GLU A 11 32.70 -10.73 -7.34
N LEU A 12 32.06 -11.26 -8.37
CA LEU A 12 32.77 -11.74 -9.57
C LEU A 12 33.16 -10.61 -10.52
N ILE A 13 32.32 -9.60 -10.72
CA ILE A 13 32.60 -8.54 -11.70
C ILE A 13 33.81 -7.70 -11.27
N PRO A 14 33.90 -7.16 -10.04
CA PRO A 14 35.08 -6.43 -9.60
C PRO A 14 36.33 -7.30 -9.59
N LYS A 15 36.24 -8.59 -9.21
CA LYS A 15 37.36 -9.53 -9.22
C LYS A 15 37.93 -9.74 -10.61
N ALA A 16 37.08 -9.85 -11.63
CA ALA A 16 37.51 -9.96 -13.01
C ALA A 16 38.24 -8.72 -13.52
N MET A 17 38.03 -7.56 -12.89
CA MET A 17 38.68 -6.29 -13.21
C MET A 17 39.85 -5.94 -12.26
N GLY A 18 40.30 -6.89 -11.43
CA GLY A 18 41.41 -6.71 -10.49
C GLY A 18 41.04 -5.96 -9.19
N GLY A 19 39.74 -5.78 -8.93
CA GLY A 19 39.20 -5.14 -7.73
C GLY A 19 38.49 -6.10 -6.79
N GLN A 20 37.82 -5.52 -5.80
CA GLN A 20 36.98 -6.23 -4.82
C GLN A 20 35.62 -5.55 -4.71
N GLY A 21 34.55 -6.34 -4.53
CA GLY A 21 33.22 -5.86 -4.25
C GLY A 21 32.75 -6.28 -2.85
N VAL A 22 32.06 -5.40 -2.15
CA VAL A 22 31.41 -5.68 -0.86
C VAL A 22 29.92 -5.43 -1.00
N LEU A 23 29.11 -6.38 -0.58
CA LEU A 23 27.66 -6.24 -0.55
C LEU A 23 27.18 -6.15 0.90
N GLU A 24 26.70 -4.97 1.26
CA GLU A 24 25.95 -4.77 2.50
C GLU A 24 24.45 -4.89 2.19
N ARG A 25 23.72 -5.64 3.02
CA ARG A 25 22.27 -5.82 2.89
C ARG A 25 21.58 -5.31 4.13
N ILE A 26 20.78 -4.28 3.94
CA ILE A 26 19.91 -3.75 4.97
C ILE A 26 18.51 -4.29 4.70
N LYS A 27 17.93 -5.03 5.66
CA LYS A 27 16.55 -5.52 5.55
C LYS A 27 15.59 -4.34 5.66
N GLY A 28 14.84 -4.10 4.58
CA GLY A 28 13.76 -3.11 4.55
C GLY A 28 12.44 -3.66 5.07
N TYR A 29 11.36 -2.94 4.74
CA TYR A 29 9.99 -3.33 5.09
C TYR A 29 9.56 -4.64 4.42
N PRO A 30 8.67 -5.42 5.05
CA PRO A 30 8.02 -6.54 4.38
C PRO A 30 7.09 -6.06 3.26
N ALA A 31 6.71 -6.95 2.35
CA ALA A 31 5.70 -6.65 1.37
C ALA A 31 4.33 -6.48 2.06
N LEU A 32 3.62 -5.41 1.72
CA LEU A 32 2.25 -5.22 2.15
C LEU A 32 1.33 -6.13 1.32
N ILE A 33 0.71 -7.10 1.96
CA ILE A 33 -0.20 -8.05 1.32
C ILE A 33 -1.51 -8.06 2.09
N ASN A 34 -2.56 -7.54 1.47
CA ASN A 34 -3.90 -7.55 2.04
C ASN A 34 -4.43 -8.97 2.19
N HIS A 35 -5.06 -9.27 3.31
CA HIS A 35 -5.80 -10.51 3.48
C HIS A 35 -7.09 -10.47 2.63
N PRO A 36 -7.35 -11.46 1.75
CA PRO A 36 -8.44 -11.39 0.77
C PRO A 36 -9.82 -11.11 1.36
N ALA A 37 -10.17 -11.77 2.48
CA ALA A 37 -11.47 -11.58 3.12
C ALA A 37 -11.66 -10.17 3.71
N TRP A 38 -10.58 -9.55 4.24
CA TRP A 38 -10.62 -8.21 4.77
C TRP A 38 -10.59 -7.15 3.66
N ALA A 39 -9.86 -7.40 2.59
CA ALA A 39 -9.93 -6.55 1.39
C ALA A 39 -11.34 -6.54 0.80
N GLN A 40 -11.98 -7.72 0.72
CA GLN A 40 -13.37 -7.80 0.24
C GLN A 40 -14.36 -7.08 1.17
N LEU A 41 -14.18 -7.17 2.50
CA LEU A 41 -15.00 -6.41 3.45
C LEU A 41 -14.92 -4.91 3.21
N VAL A 42 -13.73 -4.37 2.96
CA VAL A 42 -13.55 -2.94 2.63
C VAL A 42 -14.27 -2.59 1.34
N VAL A 43 -14.15 -3.42 0.30
CA VAL A 43 -14.85 -3.23 -0.99
C VAL A 43 -16.35 -3.23 -0.80
N ASP A 44 -16.91 -4.24 -0.12
CA ASP A 44 -18.35 -4.35 0.13
C ASP A 44 -18.90 -3.16 0.91
N THR A 45 -18.12 -2.72 1.93
CA THR A 45 -18.48 -1.55 2.74
C THR A 45 -18.45 -0.26 1.91
N ALA A 46 -17.43 -0.07 1.08
CA ALA A 46 -17.33 1.10 0.21
C ALA A 46 -18.48 1.14 -0.80
N ILE A 47 -18.79 0.01 -1.45
CA ILE A 47 -19.92 -0.09 -2.39
C ILE A 47 -21.24 0.22 -1.69
N SER A 48 -21.46 -0.31 -0.49
CA SER A 48 -22.70 -0.07 0.28
C SER A 48 -22.89 1.39 0.66
N LEU A 49 -21.81 2.11 0.97
CA LEU A 49 -21.87 3.51 1.40
C LEU A 49 -21.86 4.50 0.24
N LEU A 50 -21.14 4.20 -0.84
CA LEU A 50 -20.77 5.16 -1.88
C LEU A 50 -21.23 4.74 -3.28
N GLY A 51 -21.72 3.51 -3.44
CA GLY A 51 -22.13 2.93 -4.73
C GLY A 51 -21.01 2.16 -5.45
N GLU A 52 -21.40 1.41 -6.47
CA GLU A 52 -20.50 0.48 -7.18
C GLU A 52 -19.30 1.13 -7.86
N ASN A 53 -19.46 2.37 -8.32
CA ASN A 53 -18.40 3.10 -9.03
C ASN A 53 -17.37 3.77 -8.08
N SER A 54 -17.50 3.59 -6.77
CA SER A 54 -16.62 4.21 -5.78
C SER A 54 -15.29 3.49 -5.57
N VAL A 55 -15.17 2.24 -6.05
CA VAL A 55 -14.02 1.38 -5.82
C VAL A 55 -13.20 1.23 -7.10
N LEU A 56 -11.93 1.60 -7.02
CA LEU A 56 -10.97 1.35 -8.09
C LEU A 56 -10.02 0.22 -7.67
N LYS A 57 -10.01 -0.86 -8.44
CA LYS A 57 -9.06 -1.95 -8.24
C LYS A 57 -7.77 -1.64 -8.99
N LEU A 58 -6.66 -1.58 -8.27
CA LEU A 58 -5.35 -1.39 -8.88
C LEU A 58 -4.93 -2.68 -9.59
N GLU A 59 -4.59 -2.59 -10.87
CA GLU A 59 -4.14 -3.73 -11.66
C GLU A 59 -2.71 -4.17 -11.30
N LYS A 60 -1.90 -3.23 -10.82
CA LYS A 60 -0.49 -3.46 -10.47
C LYS A 60 -0.22 -3.01 -9.05
N PRO A 61 0.60 -3.76 -8.30
CA PRO A 61 1.00 -3.34 -6.96
C PRO A 61 1.88 -2.08 -7.03
N SER A 62 1.81 -1.27 -5.99
CA SER A 62 2.78 -0.20 -5.76
C SER A 62 4.16 -0.81 -5.46
N MET A 63 5.23 -0.16 -5.95
CA MET A 63 6.62 -0.50 -5.62
C MET A 63 7.14 0.29 -4.42
N GLY A 64 6.31 1.11 -3.79
CA GLY A 64 6.62 1.79 -2.55
C GLY A 64 6.66 0.84 -1.34
N VAL A 65 7.10 1.38 -0.21
CA VAL A 65 7.10 0.68 1.08
C VAL A 65 6.04 1.28 1.98
N GLU A 66 5.49 0.44 2.86
CA GLU A 66 4.42 0.82 3.80
C GLU A 66 4.65 0.08 5.12
N ASP A 67 4.71 0.80 6.23
CA ASP A 67 4.97 0.22 7.55
C ASP A 67 3.78 -0.58 8.10
N PHE A 68 2.57 -0.31 7.61
CA PHE A 68 1.40 -1.14 7.92
C PHE A 68 1.60 -2.62 7.57
N ALA A 69 2.55 -2.94 6.69
CA ALA A 69 2.94 -4.30 6.38
C ALA A 69 3.36 -5.11 7.61
N TYR A 70 3.97 -4.47 8.62
CA TYR A 70 4.32 -5.14 9.89
C TYR A 70 3.10 -5.56 10.71
N PHE A 71 2.01 -4.80 10.66
CA PHE A 71 0.75 -5.21 11.29
C PHE A 71 0.15 -6.42 10.58
N LEU A 72 0.20 -6.44 9.24
CA LEU A 72 -0.32 -7.55 8.44
C LEU A 72 0.47 -8.85 8.60
N GLU A 73 1.73 -8.80 9.02
CA GLU A 73 2.49 -10.00 9.44
C GLU A 73 1.96 -10.63 10.74
N LYS A 74 1.23 -9.88 11.56
CA LYS A 74 0.76 -10.32 12.87
C LYS A 74 -0.73 -10.65 12.91
N ILE A 75 -1.51 -9.85 12.22
CA ILE A 75 -2.98 -9.98 12.18
C ILE A 75 -3.48 -9.80 10.74
N PRO A 76 -4.49 -10.57 10.33
CA PRO A 76 -5.10 -10.37 9.02
C PRO A 76 -5.82 -9.02 8.97
N GLY A 77 -5.60 -8.27 7.90
CA GLY A 77 -6.18 -6.94 7.70
C GLY A 77 -6.13 -6.52 6.24
N ALA A 78 -6.52 -5.30 5.98
CA ALA A 78 -6.44 -4.68 4.67
C ALA A 78 -6.03 -3.21 4.75
N PHE A 79 -5.17 -2.82 3.84
CA PHE A 79 -4.78 -1.44 3.57
C PHE A 79 -5.42 -0.99 2.26
N TYR A 80 -6.00 0.18 2.23
CA TYR A 80 -6.58 0.77 1.03
C TYR A 80 -6.19 2.25 0.93
N GLN A 81 -6.31 2.80 -0.26
CA GLN A 81 -6.05 4.21 -0.51
C GLN A 81 -7.38 4.96 -0.65
N LEU A 82 -7.48 6.11 0.02
CA LEU A 82 -8.60 7.03 -0.14
C LEU A 82 -8.24 8.05 -1.24
N GLY A 83 -9.10 8.15 -2.27
CA GLY A 83 -8.93 9.14 -3.32
C GLY A 83 -9.18 10.56 -2.78
N CYS A 84 -8.19 11.45 -2.97
CA CYS A 84 -8.25 12.83 -2.52
C CYS A 84 -7.91 13.85 -3.63
N ARG A 85 -7.77 13.38 -4.88
CA ARG A 85 -7.47 14.23 -6.03
C ARG A 85 -8.72 14.92 -6.54
N ASN A 86 -8.64 16.22 -6.80
CA ASN A 86 -9.69 17.00 -7.46
C ASN A 86 -9.10 18.04 -8.40
N GLU A 87 -9.29 17.85 -9.71
CA GLU A 87 -8.75 18.75 -10.73
C GLU A 87 -9.38 20.14 -10.68
N ALA A 88 -10.68 20.23 -10.37
CA ALA A 88 -11.38 21.50 -10.29
C ALA A 88 -10.92 22.38 -9.12
N LYS A 89 -10.43 21.74 -8.03
CA LYS A 89 -9.86 22.42 -6.86
C LYS A 89 -8.35 22.58 -6.94
N GLY A 90 -7.70 22.05 -7.98
CA GLY A 90 -6.25 22.09 -8.14
C GLY A 90 -5.45 21.12 -7.27
N THR A 91 -6.10 20.24 -6.52
CA THR A 91 -5.44 19.22 -5.70
C THR A 91 -5.03 18.01 -6.55
N ILE A 92 -3.99 18.19 -7.36
CA ILE A 92 -3.59 17.25 -8.41
C ILE A 92 -2.22 16.60 -8.18
N HIS A 93 -1.45 17.11 -7.26
CA HIS A 93 -0.09 16.64 -7.01
C HIS A 93 -0.10 15.34 -6.19
N PRO A 94 0.81 14.39 -6.50
CA PRO A 94 0.90 13.14 -5.75
C PRO A 94 1.50 13.36 -4.36
N GLY A 95 1.27 12.40 -3.46
CA GLY A 95 1.96 12.37 -2.16
C GLY A 95 3.48 12.47 -2.31
N HIS A 96 4.15 13.03 -1.31
CA HIS A 96 5.59 13.34 -1.30
C HIS A 96 6.03 14.42 -2.30
N ASN A 97 5.11 15.20 -2.84
CA ASN A 97 5.39 16.41 -3.60
C ASN A 97 5.24 17.63 -2.67
N ASP A 98 6.05 18.67 -2.86
CA ASP A 98 6.00 19.91 -2.08
C ASP A 98 4.69 20.70 -2.28
N LEU A 99 4.00 20.47 -3.40
CA LEU A 99 2.68 21.02 -3.72
C LEU A 99 1.53 20.04 -3.41
N PHE A 100 1.80 18.96 -2.68
CA PHE A 100 0.76 18.01 -2.32
C PHE A 100 -0.29 18.67 -1.44
N ASP A 101 -1.55 18.51 -1.86
CA ASP A 101 -2.73 18.92 -1.14
C ASP A 101 -3.87 17.92 -1.40
N ILE A 102 -4.90 17.96 -0.59
CA ILE A 102 -6.05 17.06 -0.67
C ILE A 102 -7.35 17.84 -0.87
N ASP A 103 -8.29 17.24 -1.56
CA ASP A 103 -9.68 17.67 -1.48
C ASP A 103 -10.28 17.21 -0.15
N GLU A 104 -10.54 18.15 0.75
CA GLU A 104 -11.05 17.88 2.09
C GLU A 104 -12.42 17.17 2.11
N ASP A 105 -13.16 17.19 0.99
CA ASP A 105 -14.41 16.44 0.85
C ASP A 105 -14.18 14.91 0.96
N CYS A 106 -12.95 14.44 0.83
CA CYS A 106 -12.59 13.04 1.08
C CYS A 106 -12.62 12.66 2.57
N LEU A 107 -12.45 13.60 3.50
CA LEU A 107 -12.32 13.33 4.94
C LEU A 107 -13.57 12.67 5.54
N PRO A 108 -14.80 13.22 5.35
CA PRO A 108 -16.01 12.56 5.85
C PRO A 108 -16.24 11.20 5.20
N ILE A 109 -15.85 11.02 3.93
CA ILE A 109 -15.92 9.74 3.22
C ILE A 109 -15.00 8.71 3.88
N GLY A 110 -13.74 9.09 4.14
CA GLY A 110 -12.78 8.22 4.82
C GLY A 110 -13.24 7.83 6.22
N ALA A 111 -13.75 8.79 7.01
CA ALA A 111 -14.27 8.53 8.35
C ALA A 111 -15.48 7.57 8.32
N ALA A 112 -16.43 7.77 7.41
CA ALA A 112 -17.60 6.91 7.27
C ALA A 112 -17.19 5.49 6.84
N LEU A 113 -16.24 5.35 5.89
CA LEU A 113 -15.74 4.06 5.44
C LEU A 113 -15.03 3.31 6.57
N GLN A 114 -14.17 3.97 7.33
CA GLN A 114 -13.49 3.36 8.48
C GLN A 114 -14.49 2.87 9.53
N ALA A 115 -15.46 3.71 9.92
CA ALA A 115 -16.50 3.34 10.87
C ALA A 115 -17.33 2.14 10.35
N GLY A 116 -17.73 2.17 9.08
CA GLY A 116 -18.45 1.08 8.43
C GLY A 116 -17.65 -0.23 8.41
N CYS A 117 -16.35 -0.17 8.11
CA CYS A 117 -15.47 -1.34 8.16
C CYS A 117 -15.39 -1.94 9.57
N VAL A 118 -15.30 -1.10 10.61
CA VAL A 118 -15.30 -1.58 12.01
C VAL A 118 -16.62 -2.29 12.34
N LEU A 119 -17.75 -1.67 12.05
CA LEU A 119 -19.08 -2.26 12.33
C LEU A 119 -19.28 -3.59 11.58
N ASN A 120 -18.92 -3.64 10.30
CA ASN A 120 -19.04 -4.85 9.49
C ASN A 120 -18.06 -5.94 9.93
N SER A 121 -16.87 -5.57 10.46
CA SER A 121 -15.93 -6.54 10.99
C SER A 121 -16.42 -7.20 12.28
N LEU A 122 -17.00 -6.40 13.18
CA LEU A 122 -17.57 -6.90 14.45
C LEU A 122 -18.73 -7.88 14.19
N SER A 123 -19.58 -7.60 13.20
CA SER A 123 -20.69 -8.51 12.85
C SER A 123 -20.22 -9.84 12.24
N ARG A 124 -19.00 -9.94 11.71
CA ARG A 124 -18.42 -11.20 11.20
C ARG A 124 -17.75 -12.04 12.30
N LEU A 125 -17.45 -11.44 13.45
CA LEU A 125 -16.80 -12.10 14.58
C LEU A 125 -17.80 -12.60 15.62
N SER A 126 -19.06 -12.15 15.54
CA SER A 126 -20.18 -12.61 16.37
C SER A 126 -20.86 -13.83 15.75
#